data_7821ed2c60228e4cf6bdb1dd26537a54
#
_entry.id   7821ed2c60228e4cf6bdb1dd26537a54
#
_cell.length_a   1.000
_cell.length_b   1.000
_cell.length_c   1.000
_cell.angle_alpha   90.00
_cell.angle_beta   90.00
_cell.angle_gamma   90.00
#
_symmetry.space_group_name_H-M   'P 1'
#
loop_
_entity.id
_entity.type
_entity.pdbx_description
1 polymer ?
#
loop_
_entity_poly.entity_id
_entity_poly.type
_entity_poly.pdbx_seq_one_letter_code
_entity_poly.pdbx_strand_id
1 'polypeptide(L)'
;RVLTFYPCEKMGDYVDKERIMSQAQETQPEPSQNSGRKTKPNELNLIWVDLEMTGLDPETDRIIEVALVVTDPDLNILAEGPVYAIHQSDEILNGMDAWNRGTHGRSGLIDRVRASNITEAMAEDALIEFLEPYVPKGKSPMCGNTICQDRRFMAKTMPKLEAYFHYRNL
;
A
#
# COMPACT_ATOMS: atom_id res chain seq x y z
N ARG A 1 10.10 -3.89 -2.16
CA ARG A 1 9.53 -2.99 -3.21
C ARG A 1 9.36 -1.64 -2.55
N VAL A 2 10.20 -0.68 -2.88
CA VAL A 2 10.09 0.69 -2.37
C VAL A 2 8.90 1.33 -3.06
N LEU A 3 7.95 1.87 -2.29
CA LEU A 3 6.91 2.76 -2.81
C LEU A 3 7.60 3.97 -3.42
N THR A 4 7.68 4.02 -4.74
CA THR A 4 8.31 5.13 -5.45
C THR A 4 7.24 6.16 -5.72
N PHE A 5 7.13 7.16 -4.84
CA PHE A 5 6.31 8.34 -5.10
C PHE A 5 6.98 9.18 -6.19
N TYR A 6 6.42 9.20 -7.39
CA TYR A 6 6.81 10.13 -8.43
C TYR A 6 5.96 11.40 -8.34
N PRO A 7 6.57 12.60 -8.27
CA PRO A 7 5.81 13.83 -8.43
C PRO A 7 5.23 13.91 -9.84
N CYS A 8 4.01 14.38 -9.95
CA CYS A 8 3.18 14.43 -11.16
C CYS A 8 3.66 15.41 -12.26
N GLU A 9 4.92 15.84 -12.25
CA GLU A 9 5.49 16.70 -13.27
C GLU A 9 6.56 15.94 -14.06
N LYS A 10 6.15 15.31 -15.13
CA LYS A 10 6.84 15.02 -16.40
C LYS A 10 6.36 13.70 -17.00
N MET A 11 5.19 13.75 -17.60
CA MET A 11 4.87 12.82 -18.70
C MET A 11 5.65 13.27 -19.95
N GLY A 12 6.79 12.69 -20.14
CA GLY A 12 7.61 12.88 -21.33
C GLY A 12 9.05 12.50 -21.04
N ASP A 13 9.34 11.22 -21.12
CA ASP A 13 10.57 10.61 -21.62
C ASP A 13 10.63 9.17 -21.07
N TYR A 14 10.55 8.24 -22.00
CA TYR A 14 10.69 6.80 -21.77
C TYR A 14 12.15 6.54 -21.34
N VAL A 15 12.43 6.52 -20.04
CA VAL A 15 13.76 6.24 -19.52
C VAL A 15 13.92 4.76 -19.29
N ASP A 16 14.92 4.23 -19.96
CA ASP A 16 15.42 2.85 -19.97
C ASP A 16 15.53 2.22 -18.57
N LYS A 17 14.63 1.28 -18.28
CA LYS A 17 14.55 0.54 -17.00
C LYS A 17 15.78 -0.32 -16.71
N GLU A 18 16.56 -0.67 -17.70
CA GLU A 18 17.75 -1.52 -17.52
C GLU A 18 18.93 -0.78 -16.88
N ARG A 19 19.02 0.54 -17.06
CA ARG A 19 20.07 1.35 -16.48
C ARG A 19 19.90 1.63 -14.98
N ILE A 20 18.68 1.55 -14.46
CA ILE A 20 18.38 1.77 -13.04
C ILE A 20 18.65 0.50 -12.23
N MET A 21 18.49 -0.68 -12.82
CA MET A 21 18.73 -1.95 -12.13
C MET A 21 20.22 -2.29 -11.94
N SER A 22 21.12 -1.76 -12.76
CA SER A 22 22.56 -2.02 -12.64
C SER A 22 23.26 -1.15 -11.59
N GLN A 23 22.64 -0.06 -11.12
CA GLN A 23 23.19 0.82 -10.08
C GLN A 23 22.69 0.50 -8.67
N ALA A 24 21.70 -0.39 -8.53
CA ALA A 24 21.10 -0.76 -7.23
C ALA A 24 21.87 -1.88 -6.50
N GLN A 25 22.98 -2.38 -7.05
CA GLN A 25 23.75 -3.48 -6.43
C GLN A 25 24.95 -3.04 -5.58
N GLU A 26 25.24 -1.77 -5.41
CA GLU A 26 26.47 -1.32 -4.74
C GLU A 26 26.30 -0.41 -3.51
N THR A 27 25.13 -0.29 -2.91
CA THR A 27 25.05 0.29 -1.55
C THR A 27 23.83 -0.27 -0.83
N GLN A 28 24.03 -1.33 -0.05
CA GLN A 28 23.12 -1.63 1.04
C GLN A 28 23.37 -0.60 2.15
N PRO A 29 22.43 0.29 2.50
CA PRO A 29 22.53 1.01 3.76
C PRO A 29 22.34 0.00 4.88
N GLU A 30 23.26 -0.01 5.85
CA GLU A 30 23.09 -0.76 7.09
C GLU A 30 21.75 -0.40 7.73
N PRO A 31 21.05 -1.36 8.37
CA PRO A 31 19.80 -1.07 9.06
C PRO A 31 20.08 -0.04 10.14
N SER A 32 19.55 1.16 9.99
CA SER A 32 19.61 2.18 11.02
C SER A 32 18.89 1.63 12.26
N GLN A 33 19.70 1.28 13.27
CA GLN A 33 19.23 0.96 14.62
C GLN A 33 18.60 2.23 15.21
N ASN A 34 17.34 2.47 14.90
CA ASN A 34 16.58 3.49 15.59
C ASN A 34 15.98 2.84 16.84
N SER A 35 16.79 2.85 17.91
CA SER A 35 16.44 2.34 19.22
C SER A 35 15.25 3.10 19.80
N GLY A 36 14.09 2.44 19.86
CA GLY A 36 13.11 2.48 20.93
C GLY A 36 12.75 3.81 21.60
N ARG A 37 12.50 4.91 20.87
CA ARG A 37 11.67 5.98 21.40
C ARG A 37 10.23 5.64 21.04
N LYS A 38 9.41 5.23 22.01
CA LYS A 38 7.95 5.23 21.87
C LYS A 38 7.51 6.70 21.69
N THR A 39 7.50 7.15 20.45
CA THR A 39 6.93 8.45 20.09
C THR A 39 5.42 8.35 20.35
N LYS A 40 4.86 9.34 21.04
CA LYS A 40 3.39 9.41 21.16
C LYS A 40 2.81 9.61 19.75
N PRO A 41 1.66 8.98 19.44
CA PRO A 41 0.98 9.20 18.18
C PRO A 41 0.79 10.69 17.91
N ASN A 42 1.10 11.14 16.69
CA ASN A 42 0.96 12.55 16.30
C ASN A 42 -0.18 12.70 15.30
N GLU A 43 -1.13 13.59 15.59
CA GLU A 43 -2.30 13.82 14.74
C GLU A 43 -1.99 14.52 13.41
N LEU A 44 -0.78 15.07 13.25
CA LEU A 44 -0.30 15.68 12.01
C LEU A 44 0.40 14.69 11.07
N ASN A 45 0.71 13.48 11.55
CA ASN A 45 1.32 12.47 10.70
C ASN A 45 0.33 12.00 9.62
N LEU A 46 0.88 11.65 8.46
CA LEU A 46 0.14 11.25 7.27
C LEU A 46 0.26 9.74 7.04
N ILE A 47 -0.85 9.12 6.66
CA ILE A 47 -0.90 7.70 6.30
C ILE A 47 -1.09 7.60 4.78
N TRP A 48 -0.09 7.05 4.10
CA TRP A 48 -0.08 6.78 2.67
C TRP A 48 -0.50 5.34 2.42
N VAL A 49 -1.41 5.16 1.48
CA VAL A 49 -2.00 3.86 1.13
C VAL A 49 -1.74 3.57 -0.33
N ASP A 50 -1.47 2.32 -0.64
CA ASP A 50 -1.41 1.80 -1.99
C ASP A 50 -2.07 0.42 -2.02
N LEU A 51 -3.08 0.24 -2.86
CA LEU A 51 -3.78 -1.02 -3.07
C LEU A 51 -3.54 -1.53 -4.48
N GLU A 52 -3.39 -2.85 -4.60
CA GLU A 52 -3.54 -3.53 -5.89
C GLU A 52 -4.85 -4.34 -5.85
N MET A 53 -5.61 -4.27 -6.93
CA MET A 53 -6.91 -4.92 -7.05
C MET A 53 -7.00 -5.76 -8.31
N THR A 54 -8.01 -6.65 -8.37
CA THR A 54 -8.28 -7.47 -9.56
C THR A 54 -8.89 -6.69 -10.71
N GLY A 55 -9.42 -5.50 -10.44
CA GLY A 55 -10.05 -4.59 -11.38
C GLY A 55 -10.49 -3.30 -10.68
N LEU A 56 -11.44 -2.56 -11.28
CA LEU A 56 -11.82 -1.22 -10.82
C LEU A 56 -13.22 -1.14 -10.19
N ASP A 57 -13.98 -2.21 -10.20
CA ASP A 57 -15.34 -2.24 -9.65
C ASP A 57 -15.33 -2.90 -8.25
N PRO A 58 -15.48 -2.14 -7.16
CA PRO A 58 -15.49 -2.71 -5.81
C PRO A 58 -16.64 -3.69 -5.54
N GLU A 59 -17.67 -3.76 -6.41
CA GLU A 59 -18.74 -4.74 -6.26
C GLU A 59 -18.29 -6.15 -6.68
N THR A 60 -17.49 -6.25 -7.72
CA THR A 60 -17.07 -7.51 -8.33
C THR A 60 -15.61 -7.84 -8.09
N ASP A 61 -14.77 -6.82 -7.98
CA ASP A 61 -13.32 -6.96 -7.81
C ASP A 61 -12.89 -7.03 -6.34
N ARG A 62 -11.65 -7.42 -6.11
CA ARG A 62 -11.08 -7.67 -4.77
C ARG A 62 -9.71 -7.04 -4.63
N ILE A 63 -9.38 -6.66 -3.39
CA ILE A 63 -8.02 -6.28 -3.01
C ILE A 63 -7.14 -7.52 -3.05
N ILE A 64 -5.96 -7.42 -3.67
CA ILE A 64 -4.97 -8.47 -3.75
C ILE A 64 -3.62 -8.09 -3.11
N GLU A 65 -3.35 -6.80 -2.90
CA GLU A 65 -2.21 -6.34 -2.11
C GLU A 65 -2.56 -5.02 -1.43
N VAL A 66 -2.05 -4.82 -0.21
CA VAL A 66 -2.16 -3.58 0.53
C VAL A 66 -0.80 -3.21 1.13
N ALA A 67 -0.42 -1.94 1.00
CA ALA A 67 0.78 -1.37 1.59
C ALA A 67 0.46 -0.01 2.25
N LEU A 68 1.12 0.27 3.39
CA LEU A 68 1.01 1.53 4.11
C LEU A 68 2.40 2.12 4.40
N VAL A 69 2.50 3.45 4.36
CA VAL A 69 3.65 4.20 4.83
C VAL A 69 3.16 5.33 5.73
N VAL A 70 3.85 5.60 6.83
CA VAL A 70 3.57 6.76 7.68
C VAL A 70 4.68 7.78 7.51
N THR A 71 4.31 9.03 7.26
CA THR A 71 5.23 10.17 7.22
C THR A 71 4.85 11.22 8.26
N ASP A 72 5.78 12.12 8.57
CA ASP A 72 5.47 13.39 9.21
C ASP A 72 4.87 14.39 8.19
N PRO A 73 4.46 15.61 8.62
CA PRO A 73 3.93 16.63 7.70
C PRO A 73 4.94 17.14 6.65
N ASP A 74 6.23 16.96 6.92
CA ASP A 74 7.33 17.36 6.01
C ASP A 74 7.70 16.21 5.04
N LEU A 75 6.91 15.13 5.03
CA LEU A 75 7.07 13.93 4.19
C LEU A 75 8.30 13.07 4.53
N ASN A 76 8.89 13.24 5.70
CA ASN A 76 9.91 12.29 6.16
C ASN A 76 9.25 10.97 6.57
N ILE A 77 9.78 9.86 6.08
CA ILE A 77 9.25 8.53 6.40
C ILE A 77 9.53 8.23 7.89
N LEU A 78 8.46 7.98 8.64
CA LEU A 78 8.54 7.58 10.04
C LEU A 78 8.50 6.06 10.20
N ALA A 79 7.70 5.39 9.37
CA ALA A 79 7.60 3.94 9.35
C ALA A 79 7.06 3.43 8.00
N GLU A 80 7.59 2.31 7.55
CA GLU A 80 7.05 1.51 6.46
C GLU A 80 6.28 0.35 7.07
N GLY A 81 5.01 0.22 6.69
CA GLY A 81 4.14 -0.85 7.15
C GLY A 81 4.43 -2.18 6.46
N PRO A 82 3.90 -3.27 6.99
CA PRO A 82 3.95 -4.54 6.30
C PRO A 82 3.17 -4.46 4.98
N VAL A 83 3.67 -5.16 3.96
CA VAL A 83 2.96 -5.36 2.69
C VAL A 83 2.29 -6.73 2.73
N TYR A 84 0.97 -6.75 2.59
CA TYR A 84 0.21 -7.98 2.61
C TYR A 84 -0.35 -8.32 1.23
N ALA A 85 0.04 -9.48 0.69
CA ALA A 85 -0.71 -10.12 -0.38
C ALA A 85 -1.95 -10.79 0.24
N ILE A 86 -3.13 -10.40 -0.23
CA ILE A 86 -4.42 -10.90 0.28
C ILE A 86 -4.82 -12.12 -0.53
N HIS A 87 -5.10 -13.23 0.15
CA HIS A 87 -5.53 -14.46 -0.50
C HIS A 87 -6.85 -14.28 -1.25
N GLN A 88 -6.87 -14.69 -2.52
CA GLN A 88 -8.07 -14.75 -3.34
C GLN A 88 -8.13 -16.10 -4.06
N SER A 89 -9.35 -16.57 -4.34
CA SER A 89 -9.55 -17.83 -5.06
C SER A 89 -9.07 -17.75 -6.52
N ASP A 90 -8.73 -18.90 -7.08
CA ASP A 90 -8.38 -18.99 -8.50
C ASP A 90 -9.51 -18.50 -9.43
N GLU A 91 -10.77 -18.64 -9.02
CA GLU A 91 -11.94 -18.12 -9.76
C GLU A 91 -11.85 -16.59 -9.89
N ILE A 92 -11.57 -15.87 -8.78
CA ILE A 92 -11.40 -14.42 -8.77
C ILE A 92 -10.19 -14.01 -9.60
N LEU A 93 -9.04 -14.67 -9.42
CA LEU A 93 -7.81 -14.34 -10.14
C LEU A 93 -7.92 -14.59 -11.65
N ASN A 94 -8.61 -15.66 -12.06
CA ASN A 94 -8.85 -15.96 -13.46
C ASN A 94 -9.91 -15.06 -14.09
N GLY A 95 -10.78 -14.43 -13.29
CA GLY A 95 -11.76 -13.44 -13.73
C GLY A 95 -11.17 -12.08 -14.11
N MET A 96 -9.91 -11.78 -13.73
CA MET A 96 -9.23 -10.53 -14.09
C MET A 96 -9.18 -10.35 -15.61
N ASP A 97 -9.27 -9.10 -16.08
CA ASP A 97 -9.03 -8.76 -17.47
C ASP A 97 -7.57 -9.04 -17.89
N ALA A 98 -7.30 -8.99 -19.20
CA ALA A 98 -6.00 -9.33 -19.76
C ALA A 98 -4.88 -8.37 -19.30
N TRP A 99 -5.21 -7.09 -19.06
CA TRP A 99 -4.25 -6.08 -18.62
C TRP A 99 -3.82 -6.33 -17.16
N ASN A 100 -4.80 -6.46 -16.24
CA ASN A 100 -4.56 -6.74 -14.83
C ASN A 100 -3.80 -8.06 -14.65
N ARG A 101 -4.24 -9.13 -15.34
CA ARG A 101 -3.57 -10.43 -15.33
C ARG A 101 -2.13 -10.36 -15.82
N GLY A 102 -1.89 -9.61 -16.91
CA GLY A 102 -0.54 -9.41 -17.45
C GLY A 102 0.36 -8.61 -16.52
N THR A 103 -0.15 -7.57 -15.88
CA THR A 103 0.59 -6.69 -14.97
C THR A 103 0.93 -7.40 -13.67
N HIS A 104 -0.06 -7.98 -13.00
CA HIS A 104 0.13 -8.66 -11.72
C HIS A 104 0.86 -10.01 -11.89
N GLY A 105 0.74 -10.67 -13.05
CA GLY A 105 1.51 -11.87 -13.38
C GLY A 105 3.01 -11.57 -13.53
N ARG A 106 3.38 -10.52 -14.27
CA ARG A 106 4.79 -10.10 -14.44
C ARG A 106 5.45 -9.67 -13.14
N SER A 107 4.71 -9.06 -12.22
CA SER A 107 5.22 -8.67 -10.90
C SER A 107 5.33 -9.84 -9.92
N GLY A 108 4.82 -11.03 -10.26
CA GLY A 108 4.73 -12.19 -9.37
C GLY A 108 3.68 -12.03 -8.26
N LEU A 109 2.82 -11.01 -8.34
CA LEU A 109 1.79 -10.76 -7.33
C LEU A 109 0.76 -11.88 -7.30
N ILE A 110 0.33 -12.39 -8.46
CA ILE A 110 -0.65 -13.49 -8.55
C ILE A 110 -0.17 -14.72 -7.77
N ASP A 111 1.10 -15.08 -7.90
CA ASP A 111 1.66 -16.25 -7.20
C ASP A 111 1.75 -15.99 -5.69
N ARG A 112 2.08 -14.75 -5.26
CA ARG A 112 2.07 -14.36 -3.84
C ARG A 112 0.66 -14.41 -3.25
N VAL A 113 -0.34 -13.96 -3.99
CA VAL A 113 -1.76 -14.00 -3.59
C VAL A 113 -2.24 -15.44 -3.41
N ARG A 114 -1.92 -16.34 -4.35
CA ARG A 114 -2.25 -17.78 -4.24
C ARG A 114 -1.61 -18.45 -3.04
N ALA A 115 -0.34 -18.14 -2.78
CA ALA A 115 0.42 -18.72 -1.68
C ALA A 115 0.09 -18.10 -0.32
N SER A 116 -0.59 -16.96 -0.30
CA SER A 116 -0.95 -16.25 0.92
C SER A 116 -2.05 -16.98 1.70
N ASN A 117 -1.97 -16.88 3.03
CA ASN A 117 -3.04 -17.27 3.96
C ASN A 117 -3.68 -16.05 4.63
N ILE A 118 -3.32 -14.83 4.21
CA ILE A 118 -3.81 -13.59 4.80
C ILE A 118 -5.14 -13.22 4.16
N THR A 119 -6.16 -13.09 5.00
CA THR A 119 -7.47 -12.56 4.59
C THR A 119 -7.51 -11.04 4.73
N GLU A 120 -8.50 -10.39 4.10
CA GLU A 120 -8.74 -8.95 4.26
C GLU A 120 -8.88 -8.56 5.74
N ALA A 121 -9.63 -9.34 6.52
CA ALA A 121 -9.81 -9.07 7.97
C ALA A 121 -8.51 -9.19 8.77
N MET A 122 -7.65 -10.17 8.46
CA MET A 122 -6.35 -10.32 9.12
C MET A 122 -5.41 -9.17 8.78
N ALA A 123 -5.37 -8.75 7.52
CA ALA A 123 -4.58 -7.60 7.09
C ALA A 123 -5.10 -6.31 7.73
N GLU A 124 -6.41 -6.10 7.76
CA GLU A 124 -7.06 -4.95 8.39
C GLU A 124 -6.64 -4.80 9.85
N ASP A 125 -6.78 -5.85 10.66
CA ASP A 125 -6.45 -5.82 12.09
C ASP A 125 -4.94 -5.56 12.30
N ALA A 126 -4.06 -6.22 11.54
CA ALA A 126 -2.61 -6.04 11.63
C ALA A 126 -2.16 -4.62 11.19
N LEU A 127 -2.79 -4.03 10.18
CA LEU A 127 -2.49 -2.68 9.73
C LEU A 127 -2.95 -1.63 10.74
N ILE A 128 -4.09 -1.83 11.40
CA ILE A 128 -4.53 -0.95 12.50
C ILE A 128 -3.53 -1.00 13.65
N GLU A 129 -3.11 -2.18 14.07
CA GLU A 129 -2.09 -2.35 15.11
C GLU A 129 -0.76 -1.65 14.75
N PHE A 130 -0.35 -1.74 13.47
CA PHE A 130 0.81 -1.03 12.97
C PHE A 130 0.66 0.49 13.07
N LEU A 131 -0.53 1.06 12.80
CA LEU A 131 -0.76 2.51 12.77
C LEU A 131 -0.86 3.15 14.16
N GLU A 132 -1.37 2.43 15.17
CA GLU A 132 -1.65 2.94 16.51
C GLU A 132 -0.48 3.71 17.18
N PRO A 133 0.79 3.28 17.06
CA PRO A 133 1.92 3.99 17.63
C PRO A 133 2.25 5.33 16.96
N TYR A 134 1.77 5.55 15.73
CA TYR A 134 2.18 6.68 14.89
C TYR A 134 1.10 7.75 14.72
N VAL A 135 -0.15 7.35 14.57
CA VAL A 135 -1.26 8.25 14.22
C VAL A 135 -2.49 7.91 15.02
N PRO A 136 -3.14 8.87 15.72
CA PRO A 136 -4.41 8.59 16.39
C PRO A 136 -5.53 8.34 15.35
N LYS A 137 -6.44 7.43 15.66
CA LYS A 137 -7.62 7.13 14.84
C LYS A 137 -8.40 8.40 14.47
N GLY A 138 -8.82 8.50 13.21
CA GLY A 138 -9.65 9.57 12.68
C GLY A 138 -8.91 10.89 12.41
N LYS A 139 -7.58 10.92 12.45
CA LYS A 139 -6.79 12.16 12.33
C LYS A 139 -6.15 12.32 10.95
N SER A 140 -5.44 11.30 10.45
CA SER A 140 -4.81 11.39 9.13
C SER A 140 -5.84 11.31 8.01
N PRO A 141 -5.75 12.17 6.97
CA PRO A 141 -6.42 11.88 5.71
C PRO A 141 -5.89 10.56 5.14
N MET A 142 -6.63 9.93 4.24
CA MET A 142 -6.11 8.84 3.41
C MET A 142 -5.33 9.46 2.25
N CYS A 143 -4.00 9.21 2.23
CA CYS A 143 -3.10 9.82 1.25
C CYS A 143 -2.68 8.80 0.20
N GLY A 144 -2.61 9.20 -1.08
CA GLY A 144 -2.16 8.33 -2.16
C GLY A 144 -2.57 8.81 -3.54
N ASN A 145 -2.01 8.16 -4.57
CA ASN A 145 -2.38 8.44 -5.95
C ASN A 145 -3.73 7.78 -6.28
N THR A 146 -4.66 8.52 -6.89
CA THR A 146 -6.03 8.04 -7.19
C THR A 146 -6.77 7.45 -5.98
N ILE A 147 -6.41 7.88 -4.80
CA ILE A 147 -6.77 7.32 -3.49
C ILE A 147 -8.29 7.18 -3.24
N CYS A 148 -9.12 7.92 -3.98
CA CYS A 148 -10.58 7.77 -3.91
C CYS A 148 -11.03 6.37 -4.36
N GLN A 149 -10.30 5.75 -5.29
CA GLN A 149 -10.59 4.40 -5.75
C GLN A 149 -10.21 3.38 -4.66
N ASP A 150 -9.01 3.50 -4.08
CA ASP A 150 -8.56 2.65 -2.96
C ASP A 150 -9.55 2.73 -1.80
N ARG A 151 -10.00 3.94 -1.46
CA ARG A 151 -10.96 4.15 -0.38
C ARG A 151 -12.28 3.44 -0.62
N ARG A 152 -12.79 3.37 -1.87
CA ARG A 152 -14.01 2.64 -2.20
C ARG A 152 -13.88 1.14 -1.93
N PHE A 153 -12.74 0.54 -2.30
CA PHE A 153 -12.46 -0.87 -2.00
C PHE A 153 -12.31 -1.10 -0.51
N MET A 154 -11.55 -0.26 0.16
CA MET A 154 -11.32 -0.37 1.60
C MET A 154 -12.63 -0.23 2.40
N ALA A 155 -13.49 0.70 2.05
CA ALA A 155 -14.80 0.88 2.70
C ALA A 155 -15.67 -0.37 2.63
N LYS A 156 -15.52 -1.18 1.57
CA LYS A 156 -16.29 -2.40 1.37
C LYS A 156 -15.68 -3.62 2.06
N THR A 157 -14.37 -3.78 1.98
CA THR A 157 -13.70 -5.04 2.38
C THR A 157 -12.85 -4.91 3.65
N MET A 158 -12.45 -3.69 4.03
CA MET A 158 -11.67 -3.36 5.23
C MET A 158 -12.27 -2.14 5.96
N PRO A 159 -13.55 -2.23 6.42
CA PRO A 159 -14.28 -1.06 6.94
C PRO A 159 -13.71 -0.52 8.26
N LYS A 160 -13.06 -1.34 9.09
CA LYS A 160 -12.42 -0.89 10.33
C LYS A 160 -11.19 -0.05 10.02
N LEU A 161 -10.39 -0.46 9.00
CA LEU A 161 -9.22 0.28 8.54
C LEU A 161 -9.65 1.57 7.86
N GLU A 162 -10.71 1.54 7.02
CA GLU A 162 -11.28 2.76 6.42
C GLU A 162 -11.71 3.75 7.50
N ALA A 163 -12.40 3.29 8.55
CA ALA A 163 -12.82 4.11 9.68
C ALA A 163 -11.67 4.59 10.59
N TYR A 164 -10.44 4.12 10.36
CA TYR A 164 -9.25 4.62 11.04
C TYR A 164 -8.79 5.97 10.48
N PHE A 165 -9.08 6.25 9.22
CA PHE A 165 -8.73 7.51 8.55
C PHE A 165 -9.71 8.63 8.88
N HIS A 166 -9.25 9.85 8.69
CA HIS A 166 -10.13 11.01 8.59
C HIS A 166 -10.98 10.90 7.30
N TYR A 167 -12.15 11.52 7.25
CA TYR A 167 -13.04 11.46 6.07
C TYR A 167 -12.46 12.12 4.81
N ARG A 168 -11.41 12.95 4.94
CA ARG A 168 -10.73 13.61 3.82
C ARG A 168 -9.71 12.70 3.17
N ASN A 169 -9.44 12.95 1.89
CA ASN A 169 -8.36 12.37 1.11
C ASN A 169 -7.31 13.44 0.77
N LEU A 170 -6.08 12.99 0.51
CA LEU A 170 -4.96 13.83 0.10
C LEU A 170 -4.22 13.14 -1.07
#